data_bb7af910f7867f0238181db8742eeb84
#
_entry.id   bb7af910f7867f0238181db8742eeb84
#
_cell.length_a   1.000
_cell.length_b   1.000
_cell.length_c   1.000
_cell.angle_alpha   90.00
_cell.angle_beta   90.00
_cell.angle_gamma   90.00
#
_symmetry.space_group_name_H-M   'P 1'
#
loop_
_entity.id
_entity.type
_entity.pdbx_description
1 polymer ?
#
loop_
_entity_poly.entity_id
_entity_poly.type
_entity_poly.pdbx_seq_one_letter_code
_entity_poly.pdbx_strand_id
1 'polypeptide(L)'
;MAIVVRNTNYNGEVLEKILVLATTGNDLVEKGLIMVIPGVEKKISLPRIKTGKMLQKRKENPTLEDSKGNFNYSEKSLDPEDFMAFTTFNPRAFEHVWRKWQPKGNLVFAELPPEAQNTLLDELSKSVKFELGWHYLNGEFGSDDDHLFNGILTQAAKDPDVIVVSPPSDESMIGKLKAVRKAIPKALRENPNLRILMSIDDFDKYDDELTEREYKNTSETDINKKRYKGITIETLNSWPDNLVVATLCSMSADGNLFAGVNLQDDEEVIQIDKWMNSSELYFFKLLMKADTEIAFGEEFVVLDTRTEPVFKSVERSISADPTTLSFKAAGESKEVAITASGDYSVTSISAGFKAVGTDEGLKVTAENNGSGKEKNGTLVVSLDADPDKKVEIALSQAATDVEEDGE
;
A
#
# COMPACT_ATOMS: atom_id res chain seq x y z
N MET A 1 -42.00 -11.52 -39.89
CA MET A 1 -40.66 -12.03 -39.80
C MET A 1 -40.03 -11.42 -38.55
N ALA A 2 -39.87 -12.20 -37.49
CA ALA A 2 -39.27 -11.67 -36.25
C ALA A 2 -37.76 -11.48 -36.49
N ILE A 3 -37.27 -10.25 -36.33
CA ILE A 3 -35.84 -9.99 -36.37
C ILE A 3 -35.28 -10.52 -35.06
N VAL A 4 -34.56 -11.63 -35.15
CA VAL A 4 -33.80 -12.17 -34.01
C VAL A 4 -32.49 -11.39 -33.94
N VAL A 5 -32.41 -10.43 -33.01
CA VAL A 5 -31.16 -9.79 -32.66
C VAL A 5 -30.38 -10.83 -31.83
N ARG A 6 -29.29 -11.35 -32.37
CA ARG A 6 -28.40 -12.24 -31.62
C ARG A 6 -27.35 -11.35 -30.98
N ASN A 7 -27.51 -11.09 -29.71
CA ASN A 7 -26.46 -10.47 -28.88
C ASN A 7 -25.34 -11.50 -28.69
N THR A 8 -24.10 -11.08 -28.89
CA THR A 8 -22.94 -11.94 -28.61
C THR A 8 -22.45 -11.57 -27.22
N ASN A 9 -22.99 -12.27 -26.22
CA ASN A 9 -22.52 -12.18 -24.84
C ASN A 9 -21.49 -13.29 -24.62
N TYR A 10 -20.38 -12.95 -23.96
CA TYR A 10 -19.35 -13.92 -23.59
C TYR A 10 -19.52 -14.30 -22.14
N ASN A 11 -19.54 -15.60 -21.87
CA ASN A 11 -19.63 -16.17 -20.53
C ASN A 11 -18.71 -17.41 -20.42
N GLY A 12 -18.56 -17.94 -19.22
CA GLY A 12 -17.72 -19.13 -18.96
C GLY A 12 -16.23 -18.89 -19.20
N GLU A 13 -15.54 -19.89 -19.73
CA GLU A 13 -14.07 -19.89 -19.88
C GLU A 13 -13.52 -18.72 -20.71
N VAL A 14 -14.26 -18.23 -21.70
CA VAL A 14 -13.81 -17.11 -22.55
C VAL A 14 -13.89 -15.81 -21.78
N LEU A 15 -14.97 -15.58 -21.06
CA LEU A 15 -15.15 -14.41 -20.19
C LEU A 15 -14.09 -14.39 -19.09
N GLU A 16 -13.93 -15.51 -18.38
CA GLU A 16 -12.93 -15.65 -17.33
C GLU A 16 -11.51 -15.35 -17.86
N LYS A 17 -11.15 -15.91 -19.02
CA LYS A 17 -9.85 -15.68 -19.64
C LYS A 17 -9.61 -14.21 -19.96
N ILE A 18 -10.60 -13.51 -20.52
CA ILE A 18 -10.49 -12.08 -20.88
C ILE A 18 -10.40 -11.22 -19.61
N LEU A 19 -11.24 -11.47 -18.62
CA LEU A 19 -11.20 -10.77 -17.34
C LEU A 19 -9.89 -11.00 -16.61
N VAL A 20 -9.43 -12.25 -16.53
CA VAL A 20 -8.12 -12.57 -15.95
C VAL A 20 -7.01 -11.85 -16.70
N LEU A 21 -7.03 -11.84 -18.04
CA LEU A 21 -6.01 -11.14 -18.84
C LEU A 21 -6.06 -9.62 -18.61
N ALA A 22 -7.23 -9.03 -18.56
CA ALA A 22 -7.38 -7.59 -18.30
C ALA A 22 -6.92 -7.18 -16.89
N THR A 23 -7.26 -7.96 -15.87
CA THR A 23 -7.00 -7.60 -14.47
C THR A 23 -5.64 -8.09 -13.96
N THR A 24 -5.17 -9.25 -14.37
CA THR A 24 -3.92 -9.86 -13.86
C THR A 24 -2.74 -9.71 -14.81
N GLY A 25 -2.98 -9.30 -16.04
CA GLY A 25 -1.95 -9.21 -17.06
C GLY A 25 -1.10 -7.95 -16.99
N ASN A 26 -1.20 -7.10 -15.98
CA ASN A 26 -0.34 -5.92 -15.83
C ASN A 26 1.00 -6.28 -15.15
N ASP A 27 2.00 -5.41 -15.31
CA ASP A 27 3.36 -5.63 -14.81
C ASP A 27 3.43 -5.93 -13.31
N LEU A 28 2.55 -5.31 -12.49
CA LEU A 28 2.51 -5.53 -11.06
C LEU A 28 2.10 -6.96 -10.70
N VAL A 29 1.09 -7.47 -11.38
CA VAL A 29 0.56 -8.82 -11.13
C VAL A 29 1.45 -9.87 -11.78
N GLU A 30 1.91 -9.66 -13.03
CA GLU A 30 2.82 -10.58 -13.73
C GLU A 30 4.13 -10.81 -12.97
N LYS A 31 4.67 -9.77 -12.33
CA LYS A 31 5.87 -9.86 -11.49
C LYS A 31 5.61 -10.34 -10.06
N GLY A 32 4.34 -10.59 -9.72
CA GLY A 32 3.95 -11.07 -8.40
C GLY A 32 4.17 -10.05 -7.27
N LEU A 33 3.99 -8.76 -7.56
CA LEU A 33 4.26 -7.67 -6.62
C LEU A 33 3.05 -7.29 -5.79
N ILE A 34 1.85 -7.61 -6.25
CA ILE A 34 0.57 -7.25 -5.64
C ILE A 34 -0.30 -8.48 -5.43
N MET A 35 -1.05 -8.50 -4.33
CA MET A 35 -2.07 -9.52 -4.08
C MET A 35 -3.39 -9.07 -4.68
N VAL A 36 -3.92 -9.83 -5.63
CA VAL A 36 -5.25 -9.59 -6.22
C VAL A 36 -6.28 -10.42 -5.47
N ILE A 37 -7.33 -9.76 -4.95
CA ILE A 37 -8.46 -10.38 -4.27
C ILE A 37 -9.63 -10.39 -5.26
N PRO A 38 -10.02 -11.57 -5.78
CA PRO A 38 -11.12 -11.68 -6.73
C PRO A 38 -12.49 -11.64 -6.01
N GLY A 39 -13.55 -11.31 -6.75
CA GLY A 39 -14.93 -11.37 -6.27
C GLY A 39 -15.30 -10.27 -5.27
N VAL A 40 -14.61 -9.14 -5.30
CA VAL A 40 -14.91 -7.99 -4.44
C VAL A 40 -15.94 -7.11 -5.11
N GLU A 41 -17.21 -7.25 -4.72
CA GLU A 41 -18.33 -6.45 -5.24
C GLU A 41 -18.61 -5.19 -4.41
N LYS A 42 -18.32 -5.28 -3.13
CA LYS A 42 -18.62 -4.25 -2.13
C LYS A 42 -17.40 -4.05 -1.25
N LYS A 43 -17.42 -2.96 -0.52
CA LYS A 43 -16.39 -2.62 0.45
C LYS A 43 -16.02 -3.82 1.33
N ILE A 44 -14.77 -4.20 1.31
CA ILE A 44 -14.20 -5.22 2.21
C ILE A 44 -13.16 -4.57 3.12
N SER A 45 -13.08 -5.09 4.34
CA SER A 45 -12.09 -4.65 5.32
C SER A 45 -10.82 -5.48 5.21
N LEU A 46 -9.67 -4.79 5.25
CA LEU A 46 -8.34 -5.38 5.43
C LEU A 46 -7.95 -5.19 6.91
N PRO A 47 -8.18 -6.20 7.77
CA PRO A 47 -7.89 -6.08 9.19
C PRO A 47 -6.38 -6.00 9.44
N ARG A 48 -5.96 -5.05 10.28
CA ARG A 48 -4.59 -4.84 10.70
C ARG A 48 -4.50 -5.05 12.21
N ILE A 49 -3.61 -5.94 12.63
CA ILE A 49 -3.37 -6.20 14.05
C ILE A 49 -1.92 -5.86 14.36
N LYS A 50 -1.72 -4.86 15.22
CA LYS A 50 -0.40 -4.54 15.77
C LYS A 50 -0.35 -4.94 17.23
N THR A 51 0.76 -5.54 17.65
CA THR A 51 0.99 -5.90 19.03
C THR A 51 2.23 -5.21 19.56
N GLY A 52 2.13 -4.61 20.75
CA GLY A 52 3.28 -4.04 21.45
C GLY A 52 4.18 -5.13 22.07
N LYS A 53 5.25 -4.71 22.77
CA LYS A 53 6.15 -5.63 23.47
C LYS A 53 5.44 -6.32 24.63
N MET A 54 5.22 -7.63 24.53
CA MET A 54 4.50 -8.45 25.53
C MET A 54 5.41 -9.16 26.53
N LEU A 55 6.68 -9.35 26.21
CA LEU A 55 7.59 -10.09 27.07
C LEU A 55 7.92 -9.32 28.36
N GLN A 56 7.80 -10.02 29.49
CA GLN A 56 8.11 -9.50 30.82
C GLN A 56 8.68 -10.60 31.71
N LYS A 57 9.27 -10.21 32.85
CA LYS A 57 9.73 -11.18 33.85
C LYS A 57 8.54 -11.96 34.40
N ARG A 58 8.77 -13.26 34.66
CA ARG A 58 7.76 -14.13 35.28
C ARG A 58 7.30 -13.57 36.60
N LYS A 59 5.98 -13.46 36.78
CA LYS A 59 5.32 -13.23 38.06
C LYS A 59 4.56 -14.51 38.47
N GLU A 60 4.53 -14.83 39.73
CA GLU A 60 3.83 -16.05 40.23
C GLU A 60 2.31 -15.90 40.06
N ASN A 61 1.76 -14.73 40.34
CA ASN A 61 0.35 -14.42 40.22
C ASN A 61 0.18 -13.16 39.35
N PRO A 62 0.12 -13.28 38.00
CA PRO A 62 -0.11 -12.15 37.16
C PRO A 62 -1.55 -11.65 37.29
N THR A 63 -1.71 -10.35 37.39
CA THR A 63 -3.02 -9.65 37.40
C THR A 63 -3.30 -9.04 36.02
N LEU A 64 -4.54 -8.59 35.78
CA LEU A 64 -4.91 -7.85 34.58
C LEU A 64 -4.03 -6.60 34.36
N GLU A 65 -3.60 -5.97 35.46
CA GLU A 65 -2.71 -4.81 35.45
C GLU A 65 -1.29 -5.14 34.97
N ASP A 66 -0.90 -6.40 35.01
CA ASP A 66 0.39 -6.88 34.52
C ASP A 66 0.40 -7.15 33.02
N SER A 67 -0.75 -6.97 32.38
CA SER A 67 -0.86 -7.11 30.93
C SER A 67 0.02 -6.08 30.23
N LYS A 68 0.88 -6.56 29.33
CA LYS A 68 1.72 -5.75 28.45
C LYS A 68 1.42 -6.07 27.00
N GLY A 69 1.58 -5.06 26.16
CA GLY A 69 1.33 -5.20 24.74
C GLY A 69 -0.15 -5.00 24.42
N ASN A 70 -0.51 -3.80 24.08
CA ASN A 70 -1.85 -3.51 23.57
C ASN A 70 -2.00 -4.15 22.20
N PHE A 71 -3.15 -4.79 21.97
CA PHE A 71 -3.60 -5.17 20.66
C PHE A 71 -4.27 -3.94 20.03
N ASN A 72 -3.58 -3.31 19.10
CA ASN A 72 -4.19 -2.24 18.30
C ASN A 72 -4.79 -2.90 17.06
N TYR A 73 -6.11 -2.82 16.95
CA TYR A 73 -6.85 -3.24 15.79
C TYR A 73 -7.21 -2.00 14.97
N SER A 74 -6.83 -2.00 13.71
CA SER A 74 -7.22 -0.99 12.75
C SER A 74 -7.64 -1.66 11.45
N GLU A 75 -8.42 -0.98 10.66
CA GLU A 75 -8.92 -1.49 9.39
C GLU A 75 -8.60 -0.50 8.28
N LYS A 76 -8.12 -1.02 7.17
CA LYS A 76 -8.18 -0.35 5.88
C LYS A 76 -9.21 -1.02 5.01
N SER A 77 -9.75 -0.36 4.04
CA SER A 77 -10.82 -0.87 3.23
C SER A 77 -10.53 -0.75 1.76
N LEU A 78 -10.81 -1.81 1.02
CA LEU A 78 -10.96 -1.79 -0.43
C LEU A 78 -12.42 -1.51 -0.75
N ASP A 79 -12.70 -0.48 -1.54
CA ASP A 79 -14.02 -0.03 -1.95
C ASP A 79 -14.09 0.04 -3.47
N PRO A 80 -14.32 -1.09 -4.17
CA PRO A 80 -14.22 -1.15 -5.61
C PRO A 80 -15.25 -0.28 -6.31
N GLU A 81 -14.77 0.60 -7.19
CA GLU A 81 -15.56 1.49 -8.01
C GLU A 81 -15.90 0.86 -9.36
N ASP A 82 -17.11 1.18 -9.86
CA ASP A 82 -17.62 0.70 -11.14
C ASP A 82 -17.05 1.51 -12.29
N PHE A 83 -16.49 0.85 -13.30
CA PHE A 83 -16.05 1.49 -14.55
C PHE A 83 -16.23 0.55 -15.74
N MET A 84 -16.13 1.11 -16.94
CA MET A 84 -16.30 0.35 -18.17
C MET A 84 -15.24 0.71 -19.20
N ALA A 85 -14.83 -0.29 -19.98
CA ALA A 85 -14.18 -0.07 -21.26
C ALA A 85 -15.23 -0.13 -22.35
N PHE A 86 -15.38 0.95 -23.11
CA PHE A 86 -16.35 1.05 -24.19
C PHE A 86 -15.69 1.60 -25.45
N THR A 87 -15.75 0.87 -26.54
CA THR A 87 -15.24 1.33 -27.84
C THR A 87 -16.14 0.88 -28.98
N THR A 88 -16.15 1.65 -30.06
CA THR A 88 -16.85 1.27 -31.28
C THR A 88 -15.84 1.04 -32.40
N PHE A 89 -16.07 0.03 -33.21
CA PHE A 89 -15.22 -0.29 -34.33
C PHE A 89 -16.04 -0.61 -35.58
N ASN A 90 -15.46 -0.31 -36.77
CA ASN A 90 -16.05 -0.68 -38.04
C ASN A 90 -15.30 -1.90 -38.59
N PRO A 91 -15.96 -3.05 -38.76
CA PRO A 91 -15.33 -4.24 -39.34
C PRO A 91 -14.71 -4.03 -40.72
N ARG A 92 -15.21 -3.04 -41.49
CA ARG A 92 -14.65 -2.71 -42.80
C ARG A 92 -13.23 -2.18 -42.72
N ALA A 93 -12.83 -1.55 -41.62
CA ALA A 93 -11.44 -1.13 -41.43
C ALA A 93 -10.48 -2.32 -41.40
N PHE A 94 -10.97 -3.48 -40.99
CA PHE A 94 -10.24 -4.74 -40.93
C PHE A 94 -10.69 -5.73 -41.99
N GLU A 95 -11.33 -5.28 -43.07
CA GLU A 95 -11.92 -6.13 -44.09
C GLU A 95 -10.94 -7.13 -44.70
N HIS A 96 -9.68 -6.75 -44.91
CA HIS A 96 -8.64 -7.63 -45.45
C HIS A 96 -8.32 -8.83 -44.53
N VAL A 97 -8.44 -8.66 -43.23
CA VAL A 97 -8.27 -9.76 -42.24
C VAL A 97 -9.56 -10.59 -42.16
N TRP A 98 -10.70 -9.91 -42.10
CA TRP A 98 -12.01 -10.51 -41.91
C TRP A 98 -12.48 -11.31 -43.12
N ARG A 99 -12.24 -10.82 -44.38
CA ARG A 99 -12.62 -11.50 -45.67
C ARG A 99 -11.91 -12.81 -45.87
N LYS A 100 -10.83 -13.06 -45.21
CA LYS A 100 -10.18 -14.37 -45.17
C LYS A 100 -11.14 -15.47 -44.69
N TRP A 101 -12.00 -15.14 -43.74
CA TRP A 101 -12.93 -16.03 -43.06
C TRP A 101 -14.36 -15.93 -43.62
N GLN A 102 -14.76 -14.72 -44.00
CA GLN A 102 -16.06 -14.41 -44.61
C GLN A 102 -15.88 -13.78 -45.99
N PRO A 103 -15.61 -14.58 -47.05
CA PRO A 103 -15.26 -14.04 -48.37
C PRO A 103 -16.41 -13.35 -49.07
N LYS A 104 -17.66 -13.59 -48.67
CA LYS A 104 -18.87 -13.01 -49.30
C LYS A 104 -19.91 -12.61 -48.22
N GLY A 105 -20.77 -11.66 -48.53
CA GLY A 105 -21.87 -11.24 -47.66
C GLY A 105 -21.53 -10.12 -46.70
N ASN A 106 -22.41 -9.90 -45.74
CA ASN A 106 -22.20 -8.91 -44.65
C ASN A 106 -21.20 -9.42 -43.65
N LEU A 107 -20.41 -8.52 -43.08
CA LEU A 107 -19.50 -8.83 -42.02
C LEU A 107 -20.28 -9.01 -40.72
N VAL A 108 -20.33 -10.22 -40.15
CA VAL A 108 -21.05 -10.56 -38.94
C VAL A 108 -20.05 -11.15 -37.94
N PHE A 109 -19.88 -10.50 -36.80
CA PHE A 109 -18.88 -10.92 -35.79
C PHE A 109 -19.15 -12.34 -35.28
N ALA A 110 -20.42 -12.65 -34.97
CA ALA A 110 -20.81 -13.96 -34.45
C ALA A 110 -20.58 -15.14 -35.44
N GLU A 111 -20.39 -14.86 -36.74
CA GLU A 111 -20.11 -15.87 -37.77
C GLU A 111 -18.61 -16.03 -38.03
N LEU A 112 -17.75 -15.26 -37.34
CA LEU A 112 -16.30 -15.46 -37.43
C LEU A 112 -15.88 -16.75 -36.72
N PRO A 113 -14.85 -17.43 -37.23
CA PRO A 113 -14.25 -18.53 -36.50
C PRO A 113 -13.72 -18.07 -35.13
N PRO A 114 -13.73 -18.95 -34.10
CA PRO A 114 -13.26 -18.59 -32.74
C PRO A 114 -11.85 -18.01 -32.72
N GLU A 115 -10.96 -18.46 -33.59
CA GLU A 115 -9.58 -17.95 -33.69
C GLU A 115 -9.51 -16.46 -34.07
N ALA A 116 -10.38 -16.04 -35.00
CA ALA A 116 -10.46 -14.64 -35.44
C ALA A 116 -11.13 -13.76 -34.38
N GLN A 117 -12.16 -14.26 -33.71
CA GLN A 117 -12.80 -13.59 -32.58
C GLN A 117 -11.81 -13.39 -31.45
N ASN A 118 -11.10 -14.44 -31.05
CA ASN A 118 -10.10 -14.37 -29.98
C ASN A 118 -8.98 -13.38 -30.29
N THR A 119 -8.51 -13.31 -31.54
CA THR A 119 -7.46 -12.35 -31.91
C THR A 119 -7.90 -10.89 -31.71
N LEU A 120 -9.16 -10.56 -32.05
CA LEU A 120 -9.70 -9.23 -31.82
C LEU A 120 -9.89 -8.92 -30.31
N LEU A 121 -10.40 -9.91 -29.58
CA LEU A 121 -10.59 -9.79 -28.14
C LEU A 121 -9.26 -9.68 -27.38
N ASP A 122 -8.24 -10.42 -27.80
CA ASP A 122 -6.90 -10.34 -27.20
C ASP A 122 -6.28 -8.95 -27.40
N GLU A 123 -6.51 -8.30 -28.55
CA GLU A 123 -5.99 -6.95 -28.80
C GLU A 123 -6.72 -5.89 -27.95
N LEU A 124 -8.05 -5.99 -27.85
CA LEU A 124 -8.83 -5.11 -26.96
C LEU A 124 -8.44 -5.31 -25.49
N SER A 125 -8.27 -6.56 -25.07
CA SER A 125 -7.85 -6.89 -23.71
C SER A 125 -6.45 -6.38 -23.36
N LYS A 126 -5.52 -6.34 -24.32
CA LYS A 126 -4.19 -5.74 -24.10
C LYS A 126 -4.25 -4.24 -23.85
N SER A 127 -5.13 -3.51 -24.56
CA SER A 127 -5.32 -2.07 -24.34
C SER A 127 -5.88 -1.82 -22.94
N VAL A 128 -6.94 -2.55 -22.55
CA VAL A 128 -7.55 -2.45 -21.22
C VAL A 128 -6.53 -2.81 -20.12
N LYS A 129 -5.74 -3.87 -20.32
CA LYS A 129 -4.67 -4.29 -19.42
C LYS A 129 -3.66 -3.17 -19.16
N PHE A 130 -3.21 -2.50 -20.21
CA PHE A 130 -2.22 -1.43 -20.11
C PHE A 130 -2.78 -0.23 -19.33
N GLU A 131 -3.99 0.20 -19.67
CA GLU A 131 -4.68 1.30 -18.98
C GLU A 131 -4.95 0.96 -17.51
N LEU A 132 -5.45 -0.24 -17.22
CA LEU A 132 -5.71 -0.67 -15.87
C LEU A 132 -4.42 -0.77 -15.03
N GLY A 133 -3.32 -1.22 -15.64
CA GLY A 133 -1.99 -1.23 -15.00
C GLY A 133 -1.52 0.16 -14.60
N TRP A 134 -1.80 1.18 -15.42
CA TRP A 134 -1.52 2.56 -15.08
C TRP A 134 -2.40 3.04 -13.90
N HIS A 135 -3.71 2.74 -13.92
CA HIS A 135 -4.63 3.10 -12.84
C HIS A 135 -4.30 2.42 -11.52
N TYR A 136 -3.83 1.16 -11.53
CA TYR A 136 -3.39 0.48 -10.30
C TYR A 136 -2.26 1.23 -9.59
N LEU A 137 -1.41 1.94 -10.33
CA LEU A 137 -0.31 2.71 -9.77
C LEU A 137 -0.69 4.18 -9.51
N ASN A 138 -1.17 4.87 -10.55
CA ASN A 138 -1.28 6.32 -10.60
C ASN A 138 -2.73 6.82 -10.59
N GLY A 139 -3.72 5.93 -10.53
CA GLY A 139 -5.13 6.33 -10.58
C GLY A 139 -5.50 7.30 -9.47
N GLU A 140 -6.44 8.18 -9.77
CA GLU A 140 -7.13 9.03 -8.81
C GLU A 140 -8.63 8.84 -9.01
N PHE A 141 -9.40 8.81 -7.92
CA PHE A 141 -10.85 8.79 -7.99
C PHE A 141 -11.40 10.20 -8.12
N GLY A 142 -12.27 10.42 -9.08
CA GLY A 142 -12.85 11.73 -9.34
C GLY A 142 -14.19 11.65 -10.07
N SER A 143 -14.68 12.80 -10.51
CA SER A 143 -15.95 12.92 -11.22
C SER A 143 -15.80 12.82 -12.76
N ASP A 144 -14.59 12.83 -13.25
CA ASP A 144 -14.29 12.80 -14.66
C ASP A 144 -14.12 11.36 -15.16
N ASP A 145 -14.36 11.12 -16.44
CA ASP A 145 -14.34 9.78 -17.04
C ASP A 145 -12.98 9.06 -16.93
N ASP A 146 -11.89 9.81 -16.76
CA ASP A 146 -10.52 9.29 -16.66
C ASP A 146 -10.09 9.00 -15.20
N HIS A 147 -10.94 9.37 -14.21
CA HIS A 147 -10.65 9.21 -12.78
C HIS A 147 -11.42 8.02 -12.16
N LEU A 148 -10.94 6.81 -12.42
CA LEU A 148 -11.67 5.57 -12.14
C LEU A 148 -11.66 5.17 -10.66
N PHE A 149 -10.46 5.04 -10.05
CA PHE A 149 -10.25 4.67 -8.64
C PHE A 149 -8.86 5.12 -8.18
N ASN A 150 -8.63 5.09 -6.85
CA ASN A 150 -7.33 5.49 -6.31
C ASN A 150 -6.29 4.39 -6.50
N GLY A 151 -5.19 4.71 -7.16
CA GLY A 151 -4.04 3.82 -7.31
C GLY A 151 -3.16 3.76 -6.05
N ILE A 152 -2.25 2.79 -6.01
CA ILE A 152 -1.34 2.54 -4.88
C ILE A 152 -0.56 3.79 -4.47
N LEU A 153 -0.05 4.56 -5.44
CA LEU A 153 0.72 5.78 -5.14
C LEU A 153 -0.17 6.88 -4.57
N THR A 154 -1.40 6.99 -5.03
CA THR A 154 -2.39 7.95 -4.53
C THR A 154 -2.83 7.58 -3.11
N GLN A 155 -3.08 6.30 -2.83
CA GLN A 155 -3.40 5.81 -1.50
C GLN A 155 -2.22 6.02 -0.54
N ALA A 156 -1.00 5.69 -0.97
CA ALA A 156 0.20 5.91 -0.19
C ALA A 156 0.45 7.40 0.13
N ALA A 157 0.12 8.31 -0.79
CA ALA A 157 0.28 9.75 -0.56
C ALA A 157 -0.72 10.31 0.46
N LYS A 158 -1.87 9.65 0.63
CA LYS A 158 -2.90 10.01 1.61
C LYS A 158 -2.64 9.41 3.00
N ASP A 159 -1.80 8.37 3.09
CA ASP A 159 -1.52 7.67 4.34
C ASP A 159 -0.41 8.39 5.15
N PRO A 160 -0.70 8.90 6.35
CA PRO A 160 0.27 9.62 7.16
C PRO A 160 1.41 8.75 7.71
N ASP A 161 1.22 7.43 7.75
CA ASP A 161 2.21 6.49 8.27
C ASP A 161 3.32 6.16 7.25
N VAL A 162 3.15 6.57 5.99
CA VAL A 162 4.14 6.36 4.93
C VAL A 162 5.45 7.09 5.25
N ILE A 163 6.56 6.37 5.11
CA ILE A 163 7.89 6.91 5.38
C ILE A 163 8.41 7.66 4.17
N VAL A 164 8.28 8.98 4.18
CA VAL A 164 8.81 9.85 3.12
C VAL A 164 10.27 10.21 3.43
N VAL A 165 11.16 9.89 2.50
CA VAL A 165 12.60 10.14 2.62
C VAL A 165 12.91 11.50 2.04
N SER A 166 13.63 12.35 2.79
CA SER A 166 14.13 13.62 2.26
C SER A 166 15.16 13.38 1.16
N PRO A 167 15.14 14.18 0.07
CA PRO A 167 16.12 14.06 -0.99
C PRO A 167 17.57 14.13 -0.44
N PRO A 168 18.43 13.19 -0.79
CA PRO A 168 19.81 13.20 -0.35
C PRO A 168 20.60 14.33 -1.06
N SER A 169 21.69 14.79 -0.44
CA SER A 169 22.63 15.72 -1.07
C SER A 169 23.39 15.11 -2.27
N ASP A 170 23.48 13.80 -2.31
CA ASP A 170 24.01 13.00 -3.42
C ASP A 170 22.85 12.65 -4.35
N GLU A 171 22.73 13.35 -5.48
CA GLU A 171 21.65 13.17 -6.45
C GLU A 171 21.81 11.92 -7.33
N SER A 172 22.96 11.21 -7.20
CA SER A 172 23.17 9.94 -7.91
C SER A 172 22.12 8.89 -7.53
N MET A 173 21.80 7.97 -8.45
CA MET A 173 20.85 6.89 -8.15
C MET A 173 21.33 6.01 -7.00
N ILE A 174 22.65 5.81 -6.88
CA ILE A 174 23.23 5.10 -5.75
C ILE A 174 23.04 5.87 -4.44
N GLY A 175 23.16 7.20 -4.45
CA GLY A 175 22.87 8.06 -3.31
C GLY A 175 21.39 7.97 -2.88
N LYS A 176 20.49 8.03 -3.85
CA LYS A 176 19.03 7.87 -3.63
C LYS A 176 18.71 6.50 -3.03
N LEU A 177 19.22 5.41 -3.59
CA LEU A 177 19.04 4.05 -3.06
C LEU A 177 19.62 3.86 -1.66
N LYS A 178 20.75 4.52 -1.36
CA LYS A 178 21.34 4.52 0.00
C LYS A 178 20.44 5.23 1.01
N ALA A 179 19.82 6.34 0.63
CA ALA A 179 18.88 7.08 1.48
C ALA A 179 17.64 6.24 1.76
N VAL A 180 17.00 5.67 0.73
CA VAL A 180 15.85 4.76 0.87
C VAL A 180 16.19 3.59 1.78
N ARG A 181 17.31 2.88 1.54
CA ARG A 181 17.72 1.75 2.39
C ARG A 181 17.92 2.15 3.85
N LYS A 182 18.44 3.34 4.10
CA LYS A 182 18.65 3.82 5.48
C LYS A 182 17.32 4.07 6.19
N ALA A 183 16.30 4.51 5.46
CA ALA A 183 14.96 4.78 6.00
C ALA A 183 14.14 3.51 6.23
N ILE A 184 14.40 2.41 5.53
CA ILE A 184 13.68 1.14 5.75
C ILE A 184 13.87 0.68 7.20
N PRO A 185 12.77 0.35 7.92
CA PRO A 185 12.84 -0.22 9.27
C PRO A 185 13.74 -1.47 9.33
N LYS A 186 14.53 -1.60 10.39
CA LYS A 186 15.50 -2.70 10.51
C LYS A 186 14.86 -4.08 10.42
N ALA A 187 13.65 -4.23 10.95
CA ALA A 187 12.91 -5.50 10.93
C ALA A 187 12.55 -5.97 9.50
N LEU A 188 12.36 -5.02 8.56
CA LEU A 188 11.97 -5.34 7.18
C LEU A 188 13.16 -5.61 6.25
N ARG A 189 14.38 -5.16 6.62
CA ARG A 189 15.55 -5.19 5.72
C ARG A 189 15.99 -6.57 5.28
N GLU A 190 15.66 -7.60 6.05
CA GLU A 190 16.01 -9.00 5.76
C GLU A 190 14.82 -9.80 5.25
N ASN A 191 13.65 -9.14 5.08
CA ASN A 191 12.46 -9.82 4.57
C ASN A 191 12.67 -10.17 3.09
N PRO A 192 12.46 -11.44 2.67
CA PRO A 192 12.64 -11.86 1.29
C PRO A 192 11.64 -11.23 0.31
N ASN A 193 10.51 -10.71 0.81
CA ASN A 193 9.49 -10.04 0.01
C ASN A 193 9.73 -8.54 -0.18
N LEU A 194 10.78 -8.00 0.48
CA LEU A 194 11.13 -6.59 0.29
C LEU A 194 11.64 -6.36 -1.13
N ARG A 195 11.03 -5.37 -1.82
CA ARG A 195 11.40 -4.96 -3.18
C ARG A 195 11.60 -3.45 -3.22
N ILE A 196 12.47 -3.03 -4.12
CA ILE A 196 12.59 -1.64 -4.53
C ILE A 196 11.94 -1.50 -5.88
N LEU A 197 10.96 -0.60 -5.99
CA LEU A 197 10.20 -0.31 -7.19
C LEU A 197 10.69 1.02 -7.76
N MET A 198 10.94 1.07 -9.06
CA MET A 198 11.37 2.27 -9.77
C MET A 198 11.01 2.21 -11.26
N SER A 199 11.14 3.33 -11.95
CA SER A 199 10.97 3.37 -13.40
C SER A 199 12.12 2.67 -14.13
N ILE A 200 11.91 2.36 -15.41
CA ILE A 200 12.96 1.79 -16.27
C ILE A 200 14.09 2.78 -16.44
N ASP A 201 13.77 4.07 -16.67
CA ASP A 201 14.75 5.13 -16.89
C ASP A 201 15.64 5.37 -15.65
N ASP A 202 15.07 5.26 -14.45
CA ASP A 202 15.84 5.38 -13.21
C ASP A 202 16.73 4.15 -12.97
N PHE A 203 16.26 2.98 -13.40
CA PHE A 203 17.09 1.78 -13.35
C PHE A 203 18.27 1.86 -14.33
N ASP A 204 18.05 2.38 -15.53
CA ASP A 204 19.10 2.56 -16.53
C ASP A 204 20.16 3.55 -16.01
N LYS A 205 19.77 4.67 -15.38
CA LYS A 205 20.72 5.56 -14.69
C LYS A 205 21.52 4.84 -13.61
N TYR A 206 20.89 3.94 -12.85
CA TYR A 206 21.57 3.12 -11.84
C TYR A 206 22.59 2.16 -12.48
N ASP A 207 22.25 1.51 -13.58
CA ASP A 207 23.14 0.60 -14.30
C ASP A 207 24.31 1.34 -14.95
N ASP A 208 24.07 2.54 -15.50
CA ASP A 208 25.11 3.43 -16.03
C ASP A 208 26.10 3.83 -14.92
N GLU A 209 25.62 4.27 -13.76
CA GLU A 209 26.46 4.61 -12.60
C GLU A 209 27.30 3.41 -12.12
N LEU A 210 26.77 2.17 -12.19
CA LEU A 210 27.51 0.97 -11.86
C LEU A 210 28.60 0.67 -12.91
N THR A 211 28.29 0.96 -14.17
CA THR A 211 29.17 0.66 -15.31
C THR A 211 30.33 1.66 -15.41
N GLU A 212 30.11 2.92 -15.03
CA GLU A 212 31.13 3.99 -15.05
C GLU A 212 32.13 3.92 -13.87
N ARG A 213 31.90 3.04 -12.89
CA ARG A 213 32.81 2.89 -11.74
C ARG A 213 34.21 2.46 -12.19
N GLU A 214 35.21 3.14 -11.65
CA GLU A 214 36.65 2.92 -11.95
C GLU A 214 37.11 1.52 -11.50
N TYR A 215 36.46 0.93 -10.48
CA TYR A 215 36.73 -0.43 -9.98
C TYR A 215 35.50 -1.32 -10.13
N LYS A 216 35.53 -2.16 -11.17
CA LYS A 216 34.46 -3.18 -11.37
C LYS A 216 34.83 -4.44 -10.59
N ASN A 217 33.90 -4.90 -9.73
CA ASN A 217 34.01 -6.21 -9.11
C ASN A 217 33.66 -7.30 -10.14
N THR A 218 34.49 -8.34 -10.23
CA THR A 218 34.30 -9.50 -11.14
C THR A 218 33.02 -10.32 -10.91
N SER A 219 32.21 -10.01 -9.87
CA SER A 219 30.98 -10.70 -9.53
C SER A 219 29.71 -9.94 -9.94
N GLU A 220 29.81 -8.89 -10.78
CA GLU A 220 28.65 -8.20 -11.35
C GLU A 220 28.10 -8.99 -12.53
N THR A 221 27.36 -10.06 -12.22
CA THR A 221 26.50 -10.76 -13.17
C THR A 221 25.18 -9.99 -13.32
N ASP A 222 24.47 -10.16 -14.43
CA ASP A 222 23.17 -9.50 -14.69
C ASP A 222 22.16 -9.69 -13.58
N ILE A 223 22.26 -10.80 -12.84
CA ILE A 223 21.43 -11.08 -11.64
C ILE A 223 21.75 -10.11 -10.49
N ASN A 224 23.00 -9.71 -10.33
CA ASN A 224 23.42 -8.77 -9.27
C ASN A 224 23.09 -7.32 -9.61
N LYS A 225 22.96 -6.97 -10.89
CA LYS A 225 22.54 -5.64 -11.32
C LYS A 225 21.12 -5.29 -10.88
N LYS A 226 20.21 -6.27 -10.88
CA LYS A 226 18.82 -6.12 -10.40
C LYS A 226 18.69 -6.14 -8.87
N ARG A 227 19.77 -5.89 -8.13
CA ARG A 227 19.76 -5.89 -6.66
C ARG A 227 20.60 -4.75 -6.11
N TYR A 228 20.08 -4.12 -5.06
CA TYR A 228 20.83 -3.17 -4.26
C TYR A 228 21.03 -3.70 -2.84
N LYS A 229 22.26 -4.03 -2.46
CA LYS A 229 22.62 -4.58 -1.14
C LYS A 229 21.69 -5.72 -0.68
N GLY A 230 21.40 -6.65 -1.59
CA GLY A 230 20.57 -7.82 -1.32
C GLY A 230 19.08 -7.64 -1.57
N ILE A 231 18.57 -6.42 -1.69
CA ILE A 231 17.16 -6.14 -2.01
C ILE A 231 16.98 -6.16 -3.52
N THR A 232 15.99 -6.90 -4.02
CA THR A 232 15.69 -6.96 -5.45
C THR A 232 15.06 -5.65 -5.92
N ILE A 233 15.50 -5.17 -7.08
CA ILE A 233 14.94 -4.01 -7.79
C ILE A 233 14.00 -4.53 -8.85
N GLU A 234 12.78 -4.01 -8.89
CA GLU A 234 11.77 -4.29 -9.91
C GLU A 234 11.40 -3.00 -10.64
N THR A 235 11.47 -3.06 -11.96
CA THR A 235 11.14 -1.94 -12.83
C THR A 235 9.72 -2.09 -13.34
N LEU A 236 8.95 -1.02 -13.43
CA LEU A 236 7.57 -1.02 -13.90
C LEU A 236 7.39 0.00 -15.02
N ASN A 237 6.64 -0.38 -16.07
CA ASN A 237 6.45 0.46 -17.26
C ASN A 237 5.67 1.75 -16.98
N SER A 238 4.65 1.67 -16.12
CA SER A 238 3.79 2.81 -15.76
C SER A 238 4.26 3.55 -14.51
N TRP A 239 5.48 3.26 -14.02
CA TRP A 239 6.05 3.88 -12.84
C TRP A 239 6.56 5.29 -13.16
N PRO A 240 6.24 6.31 -12.32
CA PRO A 240 6.76 7.66 -12.51
C PRO A 240 8.28 7.73 -12.34
N ASP A 241 8.95 8.53 -13.20
CA ASP A 241 10.37 8.78 -13.08
C ASP A 241 10.71 9.59 -11.83
N ASN A 242 11.93 9.41 -11.31
CA ASN A 242 12.43 10.05 -10.12
C ASN A 242 11.64 9.74 -8.84
N LEU A 243 10.93 8.62 -8.83
CA LEU A 243 10.19 8.08 -7.69
C LEU A 243 10.73 6.69 -7.36
N VAL A 244 11.28 6.52 -6.17
CA VAL A 244 11.78 5.23 -5.68
C VAL A 244 11.00 4.82 -4.45
N VAL A 245 10.43 3.62 -4.49
CA VAL A 245 9.66 3.06 -3.38
C VAL A 245 10.27 1.73 -2.92
N ALA A 246 10.33 1.51 -1.63
CA ALA A 246 10.65 0.21 -1.04
C ALA A 246 9.51 -0.25 -0.16
N THR A 247 8.95 -1.42 -0.48
CA THR A 247 7.83 -2.03 0.26
C THR A 247 7.86 -3.55 0.15
N LEU A 248 7.03 -4.22 0.96
CA LEU A 248 6.85 -5.67 0.86
C LEU A 248 5.92 -6.00 -0.31
N CYS A 249 6.41 -6.78 -1.24
CA CYS A 249 5.68 -7.21 -2.43
C CYS A 249 5.50 -8.72 -2.44
N SER A 250 4.27 -9.20 -2.54
CA SER A 250 3.93 -10.62 -2.61
C SER A 250 2.55 -10.82 -3.23
N MET A 251 2.31 -11.98 -3.84
CA MET A 251 0.98 -12.40 -4.28
C MET A 251 0.13 -12.97 -3.12
N SER A 252 0.66 -13.02 -1.91
CA SER A 252 0.00 -13.53 -0.71
C SER A 252 -0.19 -12.42 0.33
N ALA A 253 -0.90 -12.71 1.40
CA ALA A 253 -1.18 -11.78 2.50
C ALA A 253 0.08 -11.22 3.22
N ASP A 254 1.26 -11.77 2.93
CA ASP A 254 2.55 -11.28 3.46
C ASP A 254 3.06 -10.03 2.73
N GLY A 255 2.39 -9.62 1.65
CA GLY A 255 2.66 -8.39 0.91
C GLY A 255 1.95 -7.19 1.53
N ASN A 256 2.35 -6.00 1.09
CA ASN A 256 1.77 -4.73 1.53
C ASN A 256 0.83 -4.10 0.49
N LEU A 257 0.82 -4.63 -0.74
CA LEU A 257 0.05 -4.10 -1.86
C LEU A 257 -1.13 -5.02 -2.17
N PHE A 258 -2.33 -4.45 -2.22
CA PHE A 258 -3.57 -5.17 -2.45
C PHE A 258 -4.37 -4.52 -3.58
N ALA A 259 -5.01 -5.36 -4.41
CA ALA A 259 -6.00 -4.94 -5.39
C ALA A 259 -7.25 -5.79 -5.21
N GLY A 260 -8.40 -5.16 -5.08
CA GLY A 260 -9.70 -5.82 -5.11
C GLY A 260 -10.28 -5.71 -6.51
N VAL A 261 -10.74 -6.81 -7.09
CA VAL A 261 -11.37 -6.83 -8.41
C VAL A 261 -12.64 -7.66 -8.38
N ASN A 262 -13.62 -7.25 -9.16
CA ASN A 262 -14.80 -8.07 -9.40
C ASN A 262 -14.54 -8.92 -10.65
N LEU A 263 -14.36 -10.22 -10.45
CA LEU A 263 -14.26 -11.24 -11.50
C LEU A 263 -15.54 -12.09 -11.47
N GLN A 264 -16.69 -11.46 -11.70
CA GLN A 264 -17.95 -12.20 -11.76
C GLN A 264 -18.18 -12.75 -13.17
N ASP A 265 -18.67 -13.98 -13.21
CA ASP A 265 -19.16 -14.66 -14.40
C ASP A 265 -20.60 -14.18 -14.70
N ASP A 266 -20.75 -12.90 -15.04
CA ASP A 266 -22.03 -12.29 -15.38
C ASP A 266 -22.15 -12.14 -16.89
N GLU A 267 -23.28 -12.60 -17.47
CA GLU A 267 -23.50 -12.61 -18.91
C GLU A 267 -23.46 -11.21 -19.58
N GLU A 268 -23.53 -10.13 -18.78
CA GLU A 268 -23.50 -8.74 -19.26
C GLU A 268 -22.12 -8.10 -19.20
N VAL A 269 -21.11 -8.77 -18.65
CA VAL A 269 -19.79 -8.16 -18.41
C VAL A 269 -19.05 -7.85 -19.69
N ILE A 270 -19.11 -8.73 -20.70
CA ILE A 270 -18.53 -8.50 -22.02
C ILE A 270 -19.61 -8.58 -23.07
N GLN A 271 -19.81 -7.51 -23.81
CA GLN A 271 -20.77 -7.42 -24.88
C GLN A 271 -20.09 -6.95 -26.17
N ILE A 272 -20.32 -7.68 -27.28
CA ILE A 272 -19.95 -7.24 -28.61
C ILE A 272 -21.19 -7.39 -29.51
N ASP A 273 -21.71 -6.29 -29.98
CA ASP A 273 -22.89 -6.29 -30.82
C ASP A 273 -22.89 -5.10 -31.77
N LYS A 274 -23.82 -5.10 -32.72
CA LYS A 274 -24.07 -3.94 -33.59
C LYS A 274 -24.64 -2.77 -32.80
N TRP A 275 -24.08 -1.58 -33.01
CA TRP A 275 -24.56 -0.36 -32.38
C TRP A 275 -26.04 -0.08 -32.69
N MET A 276 -26.47 -0.31 -33.94
CA MET A 276 -27.85 -0.25 -34.38
C MET A 276 -28.07 -1.23 -35.54
N ASN A 277 -29.32 -1.70 -35.75
CA ASN A 277 -29.65 -2.64 -36.82
C ASN A 277 -29.28 -2.15 -38.23
N SER A 278 -29.28 -0.84 -38.46
CA SER A 278 -28.90 -0.20 -39.70
C SER A 278 -27.45 0.27 -39.78
N SER A 279 -26.71 0.17 -38.67
CA SER A 279 -25.30 0.60 -38.57
C SER A 279 -24.36 -0.53 -39.02
N GLU A 280 -23.23 -0.13 -39.59
CA GLU A 280 -22.10 -1.03 -39.85
C GLU A 280 -21.11 -1.07 -38.65
N LEU A 281 -21.37 -0.25 -37.62
CA LEU A 281 -20.56 -0.16 -36.43
C LEU A 281 -20.92 -1.28 -35.44
N TYR A 282 -19.92 -1.86 -34.86
CA TYR A 282 -19.98 -2.72 -33.69
C TYR A 282 -19.46 -1.99 -32.48
N PHE A 283 -19.92 -2.35 -31.30
CA PHE A 283 -19.37 -1.89 -30.03
C PHE A 283 -18.79 -3.05 -29.22
N PHE A 284 -17.77 -2.75 -28.48
CA PHE A 284 -17.22 -3.57 -27.41
C PHE A 284 -17.48 -2.85 -26.10
N LYS A 285 -18.05 -3.55 -25.13
CA LYS A 285 -18.29 -3.06 -23.78
C LYS A 285 -17.80 -4.11 -22.79
N LEU A 286 -16.98 -3.68 -21.83
CA LEU A 286 -16.50 -4.49 -20.73
C LEU A 286 -16.77 -3.73 -19.43
N LEU A 287 -17.50 -4.35 -18.50
CA LEU A 287 -17.78 -3.80 -17.16
C LEU A 287 -16.82 -4.40 -16.16
N MET A 288 -16.25 -3.58 -15.30
CA MET A 288 -15.30 -4.01 -14.27
C MET A 288 -15.47 -3.18 -13.00
N LYS A 289 -15.01 -3.75 -11.87
CA LYS A 289 -14.82 -3.04 -10.61
C LYS A 289 -13.42 -3.30 -10.12
N ALA A 290 -12.74 -2.26 -9.68
CA ALA A 290 -11.44 -2.40 -9.04
C ALA A 290 -11.18 -1.29 -8.03
N ASP A 291 -10.31 -1.58 -7.09
CA ASP A 291 -9.71 -0.63 -6.16
C ASP A 291 -8.36 -1.16 -5.71
N THR A 292 -7.49 -0.28 -5.23
CA THR A 292 -6.18 -0.65 -4.69
C THR A 292 -5.95 -0.04 -3.32
N GLU A 293 -5.21 -0.72 -2.46
CA GLU A 293 -4.88 -0.24 -1.12
C GLU A 293 -3.51 -0.74 -0.66
N ILE A 294 -2.85 0.01 0.21
CA ILE A 294 -1.67 -0.42 0.95
C ILE A 294 -2.06 -0.82 2.37
N ALA A 295 -1.60 -1.98 2.86
CA ALA A 295 -1.99 -2.45 4.19
C ALA A 295 -1.31 -1.64 5.30
N PHE A 296 -0.01 -1.39 5.21
CA PHE A 296 0.79 -0.75 6.25
C PHE A 296 1.62 0.39 5.67
N GLY A 297 1.28 1.64 6.00
CA GLY A 297 2.03 2.82 5.57
C GLY A 297 3.48 2.81 6.07
N GLU A 298 3.73 2.35 7.29
CA GLU A 298 5.08 2.24 7.89
C GLU A 298 6.00 1.23 7.19
N GLU A 299 5.45 0.33 6.36
CA GLU A 299 6.21 -0.60 5.51
C GLU A 299 6.40 -0.06 4.08
N PHE A 300 5.92 1.16 3.83
CA PHE A 300 6.02 1.83 2.55
C PHE A 300 6.98 3.02 2.67
N VAL A 301 8.18 2.86 2.12
CA VAL A 301 9.24 3.88 2.16
C VAL A 301 9.36 4.50 0.79
N VAL A 302 9.19 5.81 0.68
CA VAL A 302 9.17 6.53 -0.59
C VAL A 302 10.20 7.66 -0.62
N LEU A 303 10.93 7.74 -1.71
CA LEU A 303 11.78 8.89 -2.07
C LEU A 303 11.23 9.50 -3.35
N ASP A 304 10.64 10.67 -3.24
CA ASP A 304 10.07 11.44 -4.35
C ASP A 304 10.99 12.62 -4.66
N THR A 305 11.67 12.55 -5.81
CA THR A 305 12.57 13.61 -6.30
C THR A 305 12.05 14.27 -7.58
N ARG A 306 10.72 14.17 -7.82
CA ARG A 306 10.07 14.84 -8.93
C ARG A 306 10.06 16.35 -8.72
N THR A 307 9.90 17.10 -9.80
CA THR A 307 9.79 18.58 -9.76
C THR A 307 8.61 19.04 -8.89
N GLU A 308 7.50 18.30 -8.95
CA GLU A 308 6.32 18.50 -8.11
C GLU A 308 6.08 17.20 -7.31
N PRO A 309 6.68 17.07 -6.11
CA PRO A 309 6.52 15.88 -5.31
C PRO A 309 5.09 15.77 -4.76
N VAL A 310 4.45 14.64 -5.00
CA VAL A 310 3.15 14.30 -4.41
C VAL A 310 3.33 13.87 -2.96
N PHE A 311 4.41 13.12 -2.69
CA PHE A 311 4.75 12.71 -1.33
C PHE A 311 5.44 13.86 -0.61
N LYS A 312 4.70 14.55 0.24
CA LYS A 312 5.27 15.60 1.08
C LYS A 312 5.77 14.97 2.36
N SER A 313 7.00 15.32 2.75
CA SER A 313 7.47 14.99 4.08
C SER A 313 6.56 15.70 5.09
N VAL A 314 5.67 14.96 5.72
CA VAL A 314 4.95 15.47 6.88
C VAL A 314 6.04 15.74 7.92
N GLU A 315 6.12 16.97 8.43
CA GLU A 315 6.97 17.24 9.59
C GLU A 315 6.46 16.36 10.73
N ARG A 316 7.16 15.24 10.92
CA ARG A 316 6.81 14.32 11.98
C ARG A 316 7.09 14.98 13.30
N SER A 317 6.05 15.17 14.08
CA SER A 317 6.12 15.80 15.40
C SER A 317 5.33 14.98 16.40
N ILE A 318 5.85 14.96 17.63
CA ILE A 318 5.12 14.45 18.78
C ILE A 318 5.34 15.42 19.93
N SER A 319 4.27 15.76 20.60
CA SER A 319 4.30 16.64 21.78
C SER A 319 3.37 16.09 22.86
N ALA A 320 3.67 16.45 24.10
CA ALA A 320 2.87 16.07 25.27
C ALA A 320 2.53 17.32 26.08
N ASP A 321 1.31 17.36 26.59
CA ASP A 321 0.87 18.41 27.50
C ASP A 321 0.06 17.79 28.66
N PRO A 322 0.52 17.95 29.92
CA PRO A 322 1.78 18.55 30.36
C PRO A 322 3.01 17.65 30.13
N THR A 323 4.20 18.23 30.05
CA THR A 323 5.48 17.52 29.97
C THR A 323 6.02 17.06 31.31
N THR A 324 5.35 17.46 32.44
CA THR A 324 5.72 17.09 33.79
C THR A 324 4.50 16.66 34.59
N LEU A 325 4.59 15.54 35.29
CA LEU A 325 3.53 15.03 36.15
C LEU A 325 4.05 14.83 37.58
N SER A 326 3.38 15.45 38.55
CA SER A 326 3.69 15.27 39.98
C SER A 326 2.57 14.51 40.65
N PHE A 327 2.90 13.42 41.34
CA PHE A 327 1.97 12.48 41.98
C PHE A 327 2.08 12.54 43.49
N LYS A 328 0.98 12.27 44.19
CA LYS A 328 0.96 12.13 45.66
C LYS A 328 1.63 10.84 46.07
N ALA A 329 2.11 10.79 47.32
CA ALA A 329 2.74 9.62 47.92
C ALA A 329 1.81 8.37 47.86
N ALA A 330 0.54 8.52 48.18
CA ALA A 330 -0.46 7.45 48.18
C ALA A 330 -0.75 6.85 46.80
N GLY A 331 -0.21 7.46 45.74
CA GLY A 331 -0.50 7.09 44.35
C GLY A 331 -1.76 7.78 43.82
N GLU A 332 -1.75 8.11 42.56
CA GLU A 332 -2.90 8.65 41.81
C GLU A 332 -2.69 8.45 40.31
N SER A 333 -3.74 8.72 39.55
CA SER A 333 -3.67 8.70 38.08
C SER A 333 -3.83 10.10 37.54
N LYS A 334 -3.05 10.45 36.50
CA LYS A 334 -3.14 11.71 35.77
C LYS A 334 -3.11 11.47 34.26
N GLU A 335 -3.77 12.35 33.53
CA GLU A 335 -3.83 12.27 32.09
C GLU A 335 -2.85 13.25 31.44
N VAL A 336 -2.31 12.82 30.29
CA VAL A 336 -1.43 13.61 29.43
C VAL A 336 -2.00 13.56 28.05
N ALA A 337 -2.30 14.71 27.47
CA ALA A 337 -2.67 14.80 26.07
C ALA A 337 -1.42 14.62 25.20
N ILE A 338 -1.51 13.72 24.21
CA ILE A 338 -0.45 13.51 23.21
C ILE A 338 -0.95 14.03 21.87
N THR A 339 -0.22 14.99 21.32
CA THR A 339 -0.44 15.44 19.94
C THR A 339 0.67 14.88 19.08
N ALA A 340 0.32 13.99 18.16
CA ALA A 340 1.26 13.30 17.30
C ALA A 340 0.81 13.40 15.84
N SER A 341 1.77 13.40 14.92
CA SER A 341 1.52 13.40 13.48
C SER A 341 1.20 12.02 12.90
N GLY A 342 1.13 10.97 13.71
CA GLY A 342 0.84 9.58 13.35
C GLY A 342 0.73 8.72 14.60
N ASP A 343 0.67 7.40 14.41
CA ASP A 343 0.61 6.43 15.50
C ASP A 343 1.84 6.53 16.41
N TYR A 344 1.63 6.37 17.71
CA TYR A 344 2.69 6.46 18.70
C TYR A 344 2.61 5.34 19.74
N SER A 345 3.73 5.01 20.35
CA SER A 345 3.82 4.01 21.40
C SER A 345 4.70 4.47 22.58
N VAL A 346 4.42 3.89 23.74
CA VAL A 346 5.27 4.09 24.94
C VAL A 346 6.53 3.24 24.79
N THR A 347 7.66 3.90 24.59
CA THR A 347 8.96 3.25 24.40
C THR A 347 9.58 2.82 25.71
N SER A 348 9.47 3.65 26.75
CA SER A 348 9.94 3.34 28.10
C SER A 348 9.19 4.09 29.18
N ILE A 349 9.06 3.47 30.35
CA ILE A 349 8.49 4.10 31.55
C ILE A 349 9.29 3.65 32.77
N SER A 350 9.54 4.55 33.70
CA SER A 350 10.26 4.27 34.93
C SER A 350 9.45 3.37 35.86
N ALA A 351 10.14 2.52 36.61
CA ALA A 351 9.52 1.57 37.56
C ALA A 351 8.67 2.30 38.60
N GLY A 352 7.48 1.77 38.89
CA GLY A 352 6.50 2.35 39.81
C GLY A 352 5.50 3.32 39.19
N PHE A 353 5.62 3.53 37.89
CA PHE A 353 4.62 4.24 37.08
C PHE A 353 4.11 3.32 35.98
N LYS A 354 2.86 3.50 35.60
CA LYS A 354 2.19 2.77 34.48
C LYS A 354 1.53 3.79 33.56
N ALA A 355 1.57 3.54 32.27
CA ALA A 355 0.87 4.33 31.28
C ALA A 355 -0.06 3.43 30.45
N VAL A 356 -1.28 3.88 30.25
CA VAL A 356 -2.32 3.21 29.43
C VAL A 356 -2.87 4.23 28.45
N GLY A 357 -3.06 3.83 27.19
CA GLY A 357 -3.64 4.66 26.16
C GLY A 357 -5.10 5.01 26.49
N THR A 358 -5.50 6.24 26.16
CA THR A 358 -6.87 6.75 26.18
C THR A 358 -7.17 7.39 24.83
N ASP A 359 -8.42 7.71 24.55
CA ASP A 359 -8.83 8.31 23.27
C ASP A 359 -8.13 9.66 22.97
N GLU A 360 -7.68 10.37 24.02
CA GLU A 360 -7.06 11.71 23.88
C GLU A 360 -5.55 11.72 24.24
N GLY A 361 -4.96 10.57 24.63
CA GLY A 361 -3.55 10.53 25.02
C GLY A 361 -3.20 9.35 25.91
N LEU A 362 -2.54 9.62 27.06
CA LEU A 362 -2.09 8.61 27.99
C LEU A 362 -2.57 8.90 29.40
N LYS A 363 -3.09 7.88 30.08
CA LYS A 363 -3.34 7.89 31.53
C LYS A 363 -2.14 7.29 32.25
N VAL A 364 -1.43 8.11 33.02
CA VAL A 364 -0.28 7.70 33.83
C VAL A 364 -0.71 7.49 35.27
N THR A 365 -0.43 6.32 35.81
CA THR A 365 -0.74 5.94 37.19
C THR A 365 0.55 5.72 37.97
N ALA A 366 0.68 6.35 39.12
CA ALA A 366 1.73 6.11 40.08
C ALA A 366 1.23 5.12 41.16
N GLU A 367 2.02 4.12 41.48
CA GLU A 367 1.77 3.22 42.61
C GLU A 367 2.11 3.90 43.96
N ASN A 368 1.62 3.36 45.10
CA ASN A 368 1.94 3.92 46.41
C ASN A 368 3.47 3.96 46.66
N ASN A 369 3.97 5.12 47.05
CA ASN A 369 5.37 5.32 47.37
C ASN A 369 5.62 5.18 48.92
N GLY A 370 5.78 3.94 49.36
CA GLY A 370 6.11 3.67 50.79
C GLY A 370 7.57 3.86 51.15
N SER A 371 8.42 4.45 50.32
CA SER A 371 9.87 4.51 50.52
C SER A 371 10.37 5.65 51.42
N GLY A 372 9.51 6.58 51.84
CA GLY A 372 9.91 7.79 52.58
C GLY A 372 10.82 8.74 51.81
N LYS A 373 11.03 8.52 50.52
CA LYS A 373 11.84 9.39 49.64
C LYS A 373 11.06 9.72 48.38
N GLU A 374 11.29 10.93 47.85
CA GLU A 374 10.75 11.31 46.56
C GLU A 374 11.23 10.37 45.47
N LYS A 375 10.32 9.98 44.56
CA LYS A 375 10.58 9.11 43.46
C LYS A 375 10.45 9.89 42.15
N ASN A 376 11.53 9.95 41.39
CA ASN A 376 11.59 10.58 40.10
C ASN A 376 11.71 9.53 38.98
N GLY A 377 11.10 9.81 37.86
CA GLY A 377 11.11 8.92 36.70
C GLY A 377 10.86 9.68 35.39
N THR A 378 10.89 8.94 34.32
CA THR A 378 10.59 9.44 32.97
C THR A 378 9.66 8.49 32.23
N LEU A 379 8.78 9.04 31.44
CA LEU A 379 7.97 8.35 30.45
C LEU A 379 8.40 8.86 29.07
N VAL A 380 8.80 7.93 28.20
CA VAL A 380 9.22 8.26 26.83
C VAL A 380 8.18 7.70 25.87
N VAL A 381 7.66 8.55 25.02
CA VAL A 381 6.71 8.24 23.96
C VAL A 381 7.35 8.57 22.62
N SER A 382 7.31 7.68 21.64
CA SER A 382 7.86 7.90 20.31
C SER A 382 6.85 7.58 19.22
N LEU A 383 7.00 8.21 18.06
CA LEU A 383 6.25 7.86 16.86
C LEU A 383 6.66 6.48 16.37
N ASP A 384 5.68 5.66 15.98
CA ASP A 384 5.94 4.30 15.46
C ASP A 384 6.68 4.36 14.11
N ALA A 385 6.32 5.32 13.27
CA ALA A 385 6.92 5.53 11.95
C ALA A 385 8.28 6.25 11.97
N ASP A 386 8.65 6.90 13.11
CA ASP A 386 9.94 7.57 13.29
C ASP A 386 10.35 7.55 14.78
N PRO A 387 10.97 6.47 15.27
CA PRO A 387 11.36 6.32 16.68
C PRO A 387 12.38 7.37 17.19
N ASP A 388 13.03 8.10 16.29
CA ASP A 388 13.93 9.20 16.66
C ASP A 388 13.12 10.45 17.10
N LYS A 389 11.85 10.57 16.68
CA LYS A 389 10.90 11.58 17.16
C LYS A 389 10.22 11.07 18.41
N LYS A 390 10.66 11.59 19.56
CA LYS A 390 10.15 11.20 20.87
C LYS A 390 9.92 12.42 21.76
N VAL A 391 9.01 12.25 22.71
CA VAL A 391 8.77 13.21 23.78
C VAL A 391 9.05 12.54 25.13
N GLU A 392 9.72 13.26 26.02
CA GLU A 392 10.02 12.79 27.37
C GLU A 392 9.15 13.56 28.36
N ILE A 393 8.40 12.82 29.18
CA ILE A 393 7.54 13.36 30.23
C ILE A 393 8.20 13.06 31.56
N ALA A 394 8.52 14.10 32.33
CA ALA A 394 9.11 13.94 33.65
C ALA A 394 8.03 13.55 34.66
N LEU A 395 8.31 12.53 35.44
CA LEU A 395 7.42 12.01 36.49
C LEU A 395 8.07 12.25 37.85
N SER A 396 7.33 12.79 38.82
CA SER A 396 7.75 12.93 40.19
C SER A 396 6.66 12.44 41.14
N GLN A 397 7.02 11.77 42.21
CA GLN A 397 6.08 11.30 43.23
C GLN A 397 6.60 11.69 44.63
N ALA A 398 5.75 12.33 45.38
CA ALA A 398 6.09 12.77 46.72
C ALA A 398 6.51 11.60 47.66
N ALA A 399 7.34 11.89 48.65
CA ALA A 399 7.64 11.00 49.75
C ALA A 399 6.42 10.82 50.68
N THR A 400 6.30 9.64 51.31
CA THR A 400 5.35 9.48 52.43
C THR A 400 5.83 10.31 53.60
N ASP A 401 4.99 11.13 54.22
CA ASP A 401 5.30 11.78 55.48
C ASP A 401 5.59 10.69 56.52
N VAL A 402 6.80 10.63 56.96
CA VAL A 402 7.14 9.82 58.16
C VAL A 402 6.60 10.61 59.33
N GLU A 403 5.46 10.20 59.90
CA GLU A 403 5.09 10.67 61.24
C GLU A 403 6.26 10.33 62.16
N GLU A 404 7.03 11.30 62.63
CA GLU A 404 7.88 11.15 63.76
C GLU A 404 6.95 10.86 64.95
N ASP A 405 6.87 9.57 65.36
CA ASP A 405 6.34 9.19 66.66
C ASP A 405 7.17 9.93 67.71
N GLY A 406 6.64 11.10 68.13
CA GLY A 406 7.18 11.86 69.24
C GLY A 406 7.01 11.04 70.53
N GLU A 407 8.13 10.78 71.22
CA GLU A 407 8.18 10.39 72.60
C GLU A 407 7.37 11.30 73.55
#